data_9418d83080230ab547f9ae1571618ae6
#
_entry.id   9418d83080230ab547f9ae1571618ae6
#
_cell.length_a   1.000
_cell.length_b   1.000
_cell.length_c   1.000
_cell.angle_alpha   90.00
_cell.angle_beta   90.00
_cell.angle_gamma   90.00
#
_symmetry.space_group_name_H-M   'P 1'
#
loop_
_entity.id
_entity.type
_entity.pdbx_description
1 polymer ?
#
loop_
_entity_poly.entity_id
_entity_poly.type
_entity_poly.pdbx_seq_one_letter_code
_entity_poly.pdbx_strand_id
1 'polypeptide(L)'
;MARLREGATVMTVTDRGQGRRSEISEYKLQSRGGKGKINYKVNDIKGYVCGIKVVDENDDLILISNDGVIIRIRVSDVNVMSRYASGVRVMRLMNEDSRVVTFARAEHDEDEEVAEVEKPTEEEIIEPVEEDGDDEPILEEEPETEE
;
A
#
# COMPACT_ATOMS: atom_id res chain seq x y z
N MET A 1 -5.15 1.31 -14.42
CA MET A 1 -3.89 1.99 -14.76
C MET A 1 -3.85 3.30 -14.00
N ALA A 2 -2.80 3.60 -13.23
CA ALA A 2 -2.68 4.84 -12.48
C ALA A 2 -1.67 5.76 -13.17
N ARG A 3 -1.98 7.06 -13.27
CA ARG A 3 -1.06 8.07 -13.77
C ARG A 3 -0.23 8.60 -12.60
N LEU A 4 1.08 8.54 -12.72
CA LEU A 4 1.99 9.12 -11.75
C LEU A 4 1.97 10.65 -11.85
N ARG A 5 2.00 11.31 -10.69
CA ARG A 5 2.08 12.76 -10.54
C ARG A 5 3.22 13.09 -9.58
N GLU A 6 3.82 14.25 -9.74
CA GLU A 6 4.85 14.75 -8.84
C GLU A 6 4.26 14.95 -7.44
N GLY A 7 4.96 14.50 -6.41
CA GLY A 7 4.49 14.58 -5.01
C GLY A 7 3.42 13.58 -4.61
N ALA A 8 2.84 12.83 -5.55
CA ALA A 8 1.86 11.81 -5.22
C ALA A 8 2.52 10.57 -4.60
N THR A 9 1.73 9.85 -3.80
CA THR A 9 2.14 8.63 -3.11
C THR A 9 1.29 7.44 -3.55
N VAL A 10 1.77 6.24 -3.28
CA VAL A 10 1.04 5.00 -3.58
C VAL A 10 0.38 4.50 -2.31
N MET A 11 -0.96 4.49 -2.31
CA MET A 11 -1.75 3.90 -1.25
C MET A 11 -2.15 2.47 -1.60
N THR A 12 -1.83 1.54 -0.73
CA THR A 12 -2.20 0.12 -0.83
C THR A 12 -3.07 -0.23 0.36
N VAL A 13 -4.20 -0.89 0.12
CA VAL A 13 -5.11 -1.34 1.18
C VAL A 13 -5.36 -2.84 1.04
N THR A 14 -5.42 -3.54 2.18
CA THR A 14 -5.75 -4.96 2.26
C THR A 14 -7.20 -5.18 2.65
N ASP A 15 -7.71 -6.37 2.35
CA ASP A 15 -9.06 -6.80 2.71
C ASP A 15 -9.29 -6.89 4.23
N ARG A 16 -8.22 -6.96 5.02
CA ARG A 16 -8.27 -6.93 6.51
C ARG A 16 -8.23 -5.52 7.10
N GLY A 17 -8.32 -4.48 6.26
CA GLY A 17 -8.35 -3.09 6.71
C GLY A 17 -6.99 -2.50 7.07
N GLN A 18 -5.89 -3.16 6.68
CA GLN A 18 -4.56 -2.59 6.77
C GLN A 18 -4.28 -1.73 5.54
N GLY A 19 -3.63 -0.60 5.74
CA GLY A 19 -3.25 0.32 4.66
C GLY A 19 -1.82 0.80 4.80
N ARG A 20 -1.19 1.06 3.68
CA ARG A 20 0.16 1.61 3.63
C ARG A 20 0.27 2.63 2.52
N ARG A 21 0.89 3.76 2.84
CA ARG A 21 1.22 4.82 1.90
C ARG A 21 2.74 4.86 1.72
N SER A 22 3.21 4.74 0.49
CA SER A 22 4.64 4.72 0.16
C SER A 22 4.95 5.70 -0.96
N GLU A 23 6.17 6.23 -0.98
CA GLU A 23 6.62 7.08 -2.06
C GLU A 23 6.73 6.32 -3.37
N ILE A 24 6.49 7.00 -4.48
CA ILE A 24 6.64 6.42 -5.83
C ILE A 24 8.10 6.03 -6.10
N SER A 25 9.06 6.76 -5.52
CA SER A 25 10.50 6.50 -5.62
C SER A 25 10.93 5.11 -5.11
N GLU A 26 10.16 4.52 -4.21
CA GLU A 26 10.35 3.14 -3.73
C GLU A 26 10.12 2.08 -4.82
N TYR A 27 9.47 2.45 -5.92
CA TYR A 27 9.17 1.57 -7.05
C TYR A 27 10.10 1.91 -8.22
N LYS A 28 11.17 1.14 -8.37
CA LYS A 28 12.13 1.32 -9.46
C LYS A 28 11.45 1.15 -10.82
N LEU A 29 11.80 1.99 -11.78
CA LEU A 29 11.39 1.83 -13.16
C LEU A 29 11.94 0.50 -13.71
N GLN A 30 11.09 -0.29 -14.33
CA GLN A 30 11.46 -1.57 -14.92
C GLN A 30 11.28 -1.57 -16.43
N SER A 31 12.12 -2.31 -17.13
CA SER A 31 12.00 -2.55 -18.57
C SER A 31 10.84 -3.53 -18.86
N ARG A 32 10.50 -3.65 -20.14
CA ARG A 32 9.53 -4.63 -20.62
C ARG A 32 10.00 -6.06 -20.30
N GLY A 33 9.09 -6.92 -19.81
CA GLY A 33 9.40 -8.30 -19.45
C GLY A 33 10.06 -8.50 -18.08
N GLY A 34 10.21 -7.43 -17.28
CA GLY A 34 10.68 -7.55 -15.90
C GLY A 34 9.73 -8.35 -15.02
N LYS A 35 10.26 -9.01 -13.98
CA LYS A 35 9.48 -9.83 -13.02
C LYS A 35 8.54 -9.04 -12.11
N GLY A 36 8.62 -7.70 -12.10
CA GLY A 36 7.92 -6.85 -11.16
C GLY A 36 8.62 -6.74 -9.81
N LYS A 37 8.02 -5.99 -8.90
CA LYS A 37 8.48 -5.84 -7.51
C LYS A 37 7.32 -6.11 -6.57
N ILE A 38 7.61 -6.76 -5.44
CA ILE A 38 6.62 -7.00 -4.39
C ILE A 38 6.20 -5.65 -3.82
N ASN A 39 4.89 -5.38 -3.87
CA ASN A 39 4.33 -4.18 -3.27
C ASN A 39 4.00 -4.39 -1.79
N TYR A 40 3.35 -5.48 -1.43
CA TYR A 40 2.87 -5.75 -0.08
C TYR A 40 3.11 -7.22 0.29
N LYS A 41 3.65 -7.47 1.50
CA LYS A 41 3.83 -8.82 2.02
C LYS A 41 2.50 -9.29 2.63
N VAL A 42 1.79 -10.13 1.90
CA VAL A 42 0.50 -10.70 2.33
C VAL A 42 0.69 -11.88 3.28
N ASN A 43 -0.18 -11.98 4.27
CA ASN A 43 -0.30 -13.15 5.15
C ASN A 43 -1.74 -13.21 5.68
N ASP A 44 -2.08 -14.26 6.41
CA ASP A 44 -3.45 -14.47 6.92
C ASP A 44 -3.91 -13.40 7.91
N ILE A 45 -2.97 -12.75 8.60
CA ILE A 45 -3.25 -11.68 9.57
C ILE A 45 -3.49 -10.34 8.86
N LYS A 46 -2.60 -9.97 7.95
CA LYS A 46 -2.64 -8.69 7.22
C LYS A 46 -3.63 -8.71 6.05
N GLY A 47 -4.00 -9.90 5.59
CA GLY A 47 -4.91 -10.11 4.48
C GLY A 47 -4.24 -9.95 3.11
N TYR A 48 -5.08 -9.91 2.10
CA TYR A 48 -4.69 -9.76 0.69
C TYR A 48 -4.96 -8.34 0.22
N VAL A 49 -4.18 -7.87 -0.75
CA VAL A 49 -4.37 -6.53 -1.31
C VAL A 49 -5.71 -6.47 -2.05
N CYS A 50 -6.62 -5.61 -1.59
CA CYS A 50 -7.89 -5.35 -2.26
C CYS A 50 -7.79 -4.23 -3.29
N GLY A 51 -6.78 -3.36 -3.19
CA GLY A 51 -6.58 -2.29 -4.14
C GLY A 51 -5.31 -1.48 -3.95
N ILE A 52 -4.97 -0.72 -4.99
CA ILE A 52 -3.87 0.24 -5.02
C ILE A 52 -4.33 1.50 -5.74
N LYS A 53 -3.99 2.67 -5.20
CA LYS A 53 -4.30 3.98 -5.79
C LYS A 53 -3.11 4.92 -5.65
N VAL A 54 -2.96 5.81 -6.63
CA VAL A 54 -2.06 6.97 -6.51
C VAL A 54 -2.87 8.12 -5.94
N VAL A 55 -2.41 8.68 -4.83
CA VAL A 55 -3.10 9.67 -4.02
C VAL A 55 -2.20 10.87 -3.73
N ASP A 56 -2.81 12.02 -3.55
CA ASP A 56 -2.16 13.25 -3.12
C ASP A 56 -2.39 13.48 -1.61
N GLU A 57 -1.60 14.33 -0.99
CA GLU A 57 -1.68 14.63 0.46
C GLU A 57 -3.07 15.15 0.88
N ASN A 58 -3.69 15.94 0.01
CA ASN A 58 -4.96 16.60 0.27
C ASN A 58 -6.18 15.79 -0.18
N ASP A 59 -5.97 14.53 -0.60
CA ASP A 59 -7.08 13.66 -0.97
C ASP A 59 -7.67 12.97 0.27
N ASP A 60 -8.89 12.47 0.08
CA ASP A 60 -9.55 11.56 1.01
C ASP A 60 -9.66 10.16 0.39
N LEU A 61 -9.83 9.17 1.24
CA LEU A 61 -10.10 7.79 0.86
C LEU A 61 -11.47 7.38 1.39
N ILE A 62 -12.28 6.81 0.52
CA ILE A 62 -13.55 6.18 0.87
C ILE A 62 -13.34 4.67 0.81
N LEU A 63 -13.46 4.00 1.95
CA LEU A 63 -13.32 2.55 2.06
C LEU A 63 -14.70 1.92 2.25
N ILE A 64 -14.92 0.80 1.59
CA ILE A 64 -16.21 0.09 1.60
C ILE A 64 -15.95 -1.37 1.98
N SER A 65 -16.68 -1.86 2.99
CA SER A 65 -16.64 -3.25 3.41
C SER A 65 -17.81 -4.07 2.84
N ASN A 66 -17.68 -5.40 2.88
CA ASN A 66 -18.69 -6.34 2.42
C ASN A 66 -19.99 -6.33 3.26
N ASP A 67 -19.92 -5.87 4.49
CA ASP A 67 -21.04 -5.70 5.41
C ASP A 67 -21.72 -4.33 5.30
N GLY A 68 -21.35 -3.56 4.27
CA GLY A 68 -22.01 -2.29 3.92
C GLY A 68 -21.50 -1.08 4.72
N VAL A 69 -20.44 -1.23 5.52
CA VAL A 69 -19.83 -0.10 6.22
C VAL A 69 -19.00 0.71 5.23
N ILE A 70 -19.23 2.02 5.22
CA ILE A 70 -18.48 2.99 4.41
C ILE A 70 -17.84 3.98 5.36
N ILE A 71 -16.54 4.18 5.22
CA ILE A 71 -15.81 5.21 5.98
C ILE A 71 -15.02 6.12 5.03
N ARG A 72 -14.79 7.34 5.47
CA ARG A 72 -13.95 8.32 4.80
C ARG A 72 -12.80 8.70 5.73
N ILE A 73 -11.58 8.66 5.24
CA ILE A 73 -10.37 9.03 5.98
C ILE A 73 -9.53 9.99 5.14
N ARG A 74 -8.72 10.83 5.79
CA ARG A 74 -7.76 11.69 5.09
C ARG A 74 -6.51 10.90 4.70
N VAL A 75 -5.99 11.16 3.52
CA VAL A 75 -4.68 10.59 3.10
C VAL A 75 -3.56 11.09 4.01
N SER A 76 -3.63 12.34 4.47
CA SER A 76 -2.66 12.93 5.41
C SER A 76 -2.55 12.20 6.74
N ASP A 77 -3.62 11.52 7.20
CA ASP A 77 -3.63 10.78 8.46
C ASP A 77 -2.83 9.46 8.36
N VAL A 78 -2.58 9.00 7.15
CA VAL A 78 -1.73 7.83 6.89
C VAL A 78 -0.31 8.29 6.60
N ASN A 79 0.61 8.06 7.52
CA ASN A 79 2.02 8.42 7.34
C ASN A 79 2.63 7.73 6.11
N VAL A 80 3.52 8.45 5.42
CA VAL A 80 4.35 7.87 4.37
C VAL A 80 5.39 6.96 5.02
N MET A 81 5.49 5.73 4.54
CA MET A 81 6.40 4.73 5.08
C MET A 81 7.01 3.88 3.98
N SER A 82 8.09 3.18 4.31
CA SER A 82 8.77 2.31 3.37
C SER A 82 7.84 1.23 2.78
N ARG A 83 8.14 0.83 1.56
CA ARG A 83 7.48 -0.28 0.84
C ARG A 83 7.50 -1.61 1.63
N TYR A 84 8.42 -1.78 2.55
CA TYR A 84 8.55 -2.98 3.40
C TYR A 84 7.77 -2.89 4.72
N ALA A 85 7.26 -1.73 5.08
CA ALA A 85 6.50 -1.55 6.32
C ALA A 85 5.17 -2.32 6.30
N SER A 86 4.73 -2.75 7.47
CA SER A 86 3.47 -3.48 7.66
C SER A 86 2.23 -2.64 7.33
N GLY A 87 2.33 -1.33 7.46
CA GLY A 87 1.20 -0.42 7.31
C GLY A 87 0.51 -0.15 8.64
N VAL A 88 -0.59 0.56 8.56
CA VAL A 88 -1.45 0.94 9.69
C VAL A 88 -2.88 0.46 9.46
N ARG A 89 -3.65 0.36 10.52
CA ARG A 89 -5.07 0.03 10.38
C ARG A 89 -5.85 1.27 9.93
N VAL A 90 -6.35 1.22 8.69
CA VAL A 90 -7.13 2.30 8.07
C VAL A 90 -8.64 2.08 8.17
N MET A 91 -9.07 0.85 8.45
CA MET A 91 -10.46 0.51 8.70
C MET A 91 -10.56 -0.60 9.74
N ARG A 92 -11.35 -0.36 10.80
CA ARG A 92 -11.70 -1.39 11.76
C ARG A 92 -12.87 -2.20 11.23
N LEU A 93 -12.69 -3.50 11.09
CA LEU A 93 -13.73 -4.43 10.67
C LEU A 93 -14.55 -4.89 11.87
N MET A 94 -15.85 -5.11 11.68
CA MET A 94 -16.78 -5.41 12.76
C MET A 94 -16.65 -6.85 13.28
N ASN A 95 -16.29 -7.78 12.38
CA ASN A 95 -16.16 -9.20 12.71
C ASN A 95 -15.10 -9.87 11.83
N GLU A 96 -14.80 -11.15 12.10
CA GLU A 96 -13.76 -11.91 11.39
C GLU A 96 -14.08 -12.15 9.91
N ASP A 97 -15.36 -12.16 9.54
CA ASP A 97 -15.82 -12.34 8.15
C ASP A 97 -15.90 -11.05 7.37
N SER A 98 -15.84 -9.90 8.06
CA SER A 98 -15.80 -8.60 7.41
C SER A 98 -14.52 -8.42 6.60
N ARG A 99 -14.67 -7.82 5.41
CA ARG A 99 -13.55 -7.52 4.50
C ARG A 99 -13.75 -6.19 3.83
N VAL A 100 -12.66 -5.47 3.63
CA VAL A 100 -12.65 -4.33 2.71
C VAL A 100 -12.76 -4.85 1.30
N VAL A 101 -13.78 -4.43 0.58
CA VAL A 101 -14.04 -4.87 -0.80
C VAL A 101 -13.33 -3.97 -1.79
N THR A 102 -13.38 -2.66 -1.53
CA THR A 102 -12.78 -1.66 -2.42
C THR A 102 -12.56 -0.36 -1.67
N PHE A 103 -11.74 0.50 -2.27
CA PHE A 103 -11.61 1.88 -1.84
C PHE A 103 -11.45 2.82 -3.04
N ALA A 104 -11.86 4.06 -2.87
CA ALA A 104 -11.79 5.10 -3.87
C ALA A 104 -11.06 6.33 -3.32
N ARG A 105 -10.43 7.08 -4.21
CA ARG A 105 -9.91 8.42 -3.94
C ARG A 105 -11.04 9.42 -4.14
N ALA A 106 -11.19 10.36 -3.23
CA ALA A 106 -12.06 11.53 -3.34
C ALA A 106 -11.26 12.80 -3.10
N GLU A 107 -11.73 13.92 -3.63
CA GLU A 107 -11.23 15.23 -3.24
C GLU A 107 -11.68 15.52 -1.80
N HIS A 108 -10.81 16.20 -1.03
CA HIS A 108 -11.16 16.56 0.34
C HIS A 108 -12.29 17.60 0.35
N ASP A 109 -13.28 17.35 1.16
CA ASP A 109 -14.40 18.26 1.42
C ASP A 109 -14.43 18.57 2.93
N GLU A 110 -14.32 19.84 3.30
CA GLU A 110 -14.27 20.28 4.70
C GLU A 110 -15.61 20.06 5.43
N ASP A 111 -16.70 19.95 4.70
CA ASP A 111 -18.04 19.74 5.24
C ASP A 111 -18.38 18.26 5.50
N GLU A 112 -17.53 17.32 5.07
CA GLU A 112 -17.75 15.88 5.27
C GLU A 112 -16.97 15.31 6.46
N GLU A 113 -17.65 14.47 7.25
CA GLU A 113 -17.03 13.77 8.38
C GLU A 113 -15.99 12.74 7.91
N VAL A 114 -14.79 12.80 8.49
CA VAL A 114 -13.72 11.82 8.27
C VAL A 114 -13.48 11.01 9.53
N ALA A 115 -13.22 9.71 9.36
CA ALA A 115 -12.84 8.84 10.46
C ALA A 115 -11.35 9.00 10.79
N GLU A 116 -11.02 8.95 12.07
CA GLU A 116 -9.62 8.97 12.50
C GLU A 116 -8.93 7.64 12.18
N VAL A 117 -7.70 7.72 11.68
CA VAL A 117 -6.83 6.55 11.45
C VAL A 117 -6.13 6.22 12.77
N GLU A 118 -6.21 4.96 13.18
CA GLU A 118 -5.49 4.49 14.38
C GLU A 118 -3.98 4.67 14.18
N LYS A 119 -3.34 5.37 15.11
CA LYS A 119 -1.87 5.46 15.12
C LYS A 119 -1.31 4.08 15.50
N PRO A 120 -0.25 3.61 14.82
CA PRO A 120 0.39 2.35 15.16
C PRO A 120 0.91 2.41 16.59
N THR A 121 0.64 1.36 17.38
CA THR A 121 1.30 1.15 18.66
C THR A 121 2.77 0.79 18.44
N GLU A 122 3.64 1.12 19.39
CA GLU A 122 5.09 0.87 19.28
C GLU A 122 5.42 -0.62 19.01
N GLU A 123 4.54 -1.53 19.39
CA GLU A 123 4.69 -2.98 19.15
C GLU A 123 4.46 -3.38 17.68
N GLU A 124 3.69 -2.59 16.90
CA GLU A 124 3.44 -2.86 15.48
C GLU A 124 4.59 -2.38 14.57
N ILE A 125 5.48 -1.53 15.08
CA ILE A 125 6.61 -0.94 14.33
C ILE A 125 7.82 -1.88 14.27
N ILE A 126 7.93 -2.87 15.17
CA ILE A 126 9.10 -3.75 15.34
C ILE A 126 8.88 -5.08 14.60
N GLU A 127 8.66 -5.08 13.30
CA GLU A 127 8.96 -6.26 12.49
C GLU A 127 10.34 -6.08 11.83
N PRO A 128 11.25 -7.05 11.93
CA PRO A 128 12.54 -6.98 11.25
C PRO A 128 12.31 -6.90 9.75
N VAL A 129 12.95 -5.92 9.12
CA VAL A 129 13.00 -5.77 7.67
C VAL A 129 13.84 -6.93 7.15
N GLU A 130 13.20 -8.00 6.66
CA GLU A 130 13.88 -8.97 5.83
C GLU A 130 14.10 -8.31 4.47
N GLU A 131 15.36 -8.02 4.13
CA GLU A 131 15.74 -7.63 2.79
C GLU A 131 15.31 -8.75 1.84
N ASP A 132 14.41 -8.44 0.90
CA ASP A 132 14.12 -9.35 -0.20
C ASP A 132 15.41 -9.55 -1.00
N GLY A 133 15.92 -10.77 -1.04
CA GLY A 133 17.13 -11.17 -1.77
C GLY A 133 17.01 -11.07 -3.30
N ASP A 134 16.09 -10.28 -3.83
CA ASP A 134 15.86 -10.06 -5.27
C ASP A 134 16.77 -8.99 -5.90
N ASP A 135 17.71 -8.42 -5.14
CA ASP A 135 18.69 -7.45 -5.65
C ASP A 135 20.05 -8.09 -6.02
N GLU A 136 20.11 -9.42 -6.22
CA GLU A 136 21.31 -10.04 -6.80
C GLU A 136 21.50 -9.51 -8.24
N PRO A 137 22.68 -8.94 -8.55
CA PRO A 137 23.00 -8.53 -9.91
C PRO A 137 23.01 -9.78 -10.78
N ILE A 138 22.28 -9.75 -11.89
CA ILE A 138 22.43 -10.74 -12.96
C ILE A 138 23.85 -10.59 -13.46
N LEU A 139 24.70 -11.58 -13.18
CA LEU A 139 25.97 -11.73 -13.86
C LEU A 139 25.64 -11.99 -15.33
N GLU A 140 25.97 -11.02 -16.20
CA GLU A 140 26.00 -11.24 -17.65
C GLU A 140 27.05 -12.31 -17.91
N GLU A 141 26.62 -13.51 -18.33
CA GLU A 141 27.50 -14.50 -18.91
C GLU A 141 28.00 -13.91 -20.24
N GLU A 142 29.29 -13.61 -20.29
CA GLU A 142 29.98 -13.30 -21.55
C GLU A 142 29.91 -14.54 -22.47
N PRO A 143 29.60 -14.40 -23.76
CA PRO A 143 29.62 -15.52 -24.67
C PRO A 143 31.06 -16.01 -24.85
N GLU A 144 31.29 -17.28 -24.53
CA GLU A 144 32.54 -17.96 -24.86
C GLU A 144 32.72 -17.92 -26.39
N THR A 145 33.75 -17.22 -26.82
CA THR A 145 34.25 -17.31 -28.21
C THR A 145 35.04 -18.62 -28.37
N GLU A 146 34.43 -19.60 -29.02
CA GLU A 146 35.18 -20.73 -29.55
C GLU A 146 36.08 -20.28 -30.70
N GLU A 147 37.37 -20.58 -30.58
CA GLU A 147 38.32 -20.60 -31.70
C GLU A 147 38.20 -21.91 -32.50
#